data_d6bdcdb4b1e82aec25a81ca1047ad01e
#
_entry.id   d6bdcdb4b1e82aec25a81ca1047ad01e
#
_cell.length_a   1.000
_cell.length_b   1.000
_cell.length_c   1.000
_cell.angle_alpha   90.00
_cell.angle_beta   90.00
_cell.angle_gamma   90.00
#
_symmetry.space_group_name_H-M   'P 1'
#
loop_
_entity.id
_entity.type
_entity.pdbx_description
1 polymer ?
#
loop_
_entity_poly.entity_id
_entity_poly.type
_entity_poly.pdbx_seq_one_letter_code
_entity_poly.pdbx_strand_id
1 'polypeptide(L)'
;MSDKEYKKLLKQYHKLSDRHILVVETDMPYPDVLKVVALSDKIRKAGNELVSLMRKNYDQLMRTKKYRKLLKLYGNTEDKDKLKALANQLNDMQKSYNVTWDFCRTSMIPIGKKYSIDAVFALTKAEDIWRGMEKERLYYRAMDRSRRATNPQNYNPDGTIKKGKKTWKYSNHYKKLKAKHAELCRINAVNRQLAINEDANYLRSLGDTFVTESKNASKLMKRAKKTTVNSKGKFNKKKRFGKSIKNRCPSGFQTTVEKKFKVTGGAYIEVSNNYRASQYDHTADDYIKKKLSDRLYRLRDGTLVQRDWYSSFLLYCYDYRTQDIDKDKCITDFGRCYDKEKALIAWIKANHIKILNSGIKVA
;
A
#
# COMPACT_ATOMS: atom_id res chain seq x y z
N MET A 1 10.29 -19.26 -35.77
CA MET A 1 9.21 -20.12 -35.19
C MET A 1 7.99 -20.01 -36.09
N SER A 2 7.46 -21.12 -36.62
CA SER A 2 6.27 -21.08 -37.46
C SER A 2 5.01 -20.81 -36.62
N ASP A 3 3.98 -20.24 -37.26
CA ASP A 3 2.67 -19.96 -36.59
C ASP A 3 2.04 -21.22 -35.92
N LYS A 4 2.38 -22.38 -36.52
CA LYS A 4 1.95 -23.70 -36.02
C LYS A 4 2.66 -24.12 -34.73
N GLU A 5 3.95 -23.80 -34.59
CA GLU A 5 4.77 -24.03 -33.40
C GLU A 5 4.37 -23.08 -32.29
N TYR A 6 4.10 -21.81 -32.61
CA TYR A 6 3.59 -20.82 -31.66
C TYR A 6 2.24 -21.23 -31.06
N LYS A 7 1.28 -21.67 -31.89
CA LYS A 7 -0.01 -22.18 -31.42
C LYS A 7 0.11 -23.45 -30.58
N LYS A 8 1.10 -24.30 -30.87
CA LYS A 8 1.38 -25.51 -30.08
C LYS A 8 1.98 -25.14 -28.70
N LEU A 9 2.90 -24.19 -28.64
CA LEU A 9 3.47 -23.66 -27.42
C LEU A 9 2.43 -22.96 -26.55
N LEU A 10 1.56 -22.13 -27.13
CA LEU A 10 0.44 -21.51 -26.43
C LEU A 10 -0.52 -22.55 -25.80
N LYS A 11 -0.80 -23.63 -26.53
CA LYS A 11 -1.63 -24.73 -26.03
C LYS A 11 -0.94 -25.48 -24.88
N GLN A 12 0.37 -25.64 -24.92
CA GLN A 12 1.15 -26.22 -23.82
C GLN A 12 1.18 -25.27 -22.60
N TYR A 13 1.38 -23.97 -22.83
CA TYR A 13 1.36 -22.96 -21.80
C TYR A 13 0.01 -22.92 -21.04
N HIS A 14 -1.10 -23.00 -21.74
CA HIS A 14 -2.42 -23.06 -21.09
C HIS A 14 -2.70 -24.37 -20.34
N LYS A 15 -1.92 -25.42 -20.57
CA LYS A 15 -1.98 -26.68 -19.82
C LYS A 15 -1.05 -26.72 -18.60
N LEU A 16 -0.04 -25.87 -18.58
CA LEU A 16 0.88 -25.77 -17.45
C LEU A 16 0.23 -24.97 -16.32
N SER A 17 0.50 -25.34 -15.08
CA SER A 17 -0.02 -24.63 -13.93
C SER A 17 0.44 -23.16 -13.94
N ASP A 18 -0.36 -22.25 -13.37
CA ASP A 18 -0.16 -20.78 -13.31
C ASP A 18 1.19 -20.28 -12.77
N ARG A 19 2.17 -21.14 -12.56
CA ARG A 19 3.47 -20.84 -11.97
C ARG A 19 4.62 -20.84 -12.98
N HIS A 20 4.37 -21.10 -14.22
CA HIS A 20 5.40 -21.12 -15.25
C HIS A 20 5.59 -19.74 -15.88
N ILE A 21 6.82 -19.27 -15.85
CA ILE A 21 7.23 -18.07 -16.59
C ILE A 21 7.48 -18.53 -18.03
N LEU A 22 6.70 -18.01 -18.96
CA LEU A 22 7.00 -18.16 -20.37
C LEU A 22 8.20 -17.26 -20.71
N VAL A 23 9.35 -17.87 -20.92
CA VAL A 23 10.50 -17.17 -21.50
C VAL A 23 10.32 -17.22 -23.00
N VAL A 24 10.01 -16.08 -23.59
CA VAL A 24 9.99 -15.91 -25.05
C VAL A 24 11.35 -15.37 -25.43
N GLU A 25 12.14 -16.20 -26.14
CA GLU A 25 13.34 -15.72 -26.82
C GLU A 25 12.89 -14.82 -27.96
N THR A 26 13.34 -13.58 -27.94
CA THR A 26 13.11 -12.61 -29.00
C THR A 26 14.43 -12.33 -29.66
N ASP A 27 14.46 -12.27 -31.01
CA ASP A 27 15.63 -11.85 -31.80
C ASP A 27 15.92 -10.34 -31.69
N MET A 28 15.40 -9.70 -30.62
CA MET A 28 15.59 -8.28 -30.40
C MET A 28 17.02 -8.01 -29.94
N PRO A 29 17.74 -7.07 -30.56
CA PRO A 29 19.09 -6.68 -30.14
C PRO A 29 19.12 -6.27 -28.69
N TYR A 30 20.15 -6.68 -27.94
CA TYR A 30 20.27 -6.40 -26.49
C TYR A 30 20.06 -4.93 -26.09
N PRO A 31 20.55 -3.91 -26.82
CA PRO A 31 20.26 -2.51 -26.51
C PRO A 31 18.78 -2.16 -26.58
N ASP A 32 18.02 -2.79 -27.46
CA ASP A 32 16.58 -2.55 -27.59
C ASP A 32 15.79 -3.26 -26.47
N VAL A 33 16.24 -4.44 -26.04
CA VAL A 33 15.70 -5.09 -24.83
C VAL A 33 15.84 -4.18 -23.64
N LEU A 34 16.99 -3.54 -23.43
CA LEU A 34 17.20 -2.59 -22.33
C LEU A 34 16.26 -1.38 -22.42
N LYS A 35 16.00 -0.85 -23.62
CA LYS A 35 15.04 0.24 -23.84
C LYS A 35 13.62 -0.19 -23.44
N VAL A 36 13.19 -1.40 -23.83
CA VAL A 36 11.86 -1.94 -23.49
C VAL A 36 11.74 -2.14 -21.98
N VAL A 37 12.76 -2.69 -21.33
CA VAL A 37 12.78 -2.88 -19.87
C VAL A 37 12.70 -1.52 -19.16
N ALA A 38 13.49 -0.53 -19.60
CA ALA A 38 13.46 0.81 -19.02
C ALA A 38 12.10 1.50 -19.21
N LEU A 39 11.47 1.36 -20.36
CA LEU A 39 10.13 1.87 -20.65
C LEU A 39 9.07 1.19 -19.74
N SER A 40 9.14 -0.15 -19.65
CA SER A 40 8.25 -0.92 -18.78
C SER A 40 8.34 -0.47 -17.33
N ASP A 41 9.54 -0.21 -16.82
CA ASP A 41 9.79 0.31 -15.47
C ASP A 41 9.18 1.70 -15.26
N LYS A 42 9.35 2.61 -16.22
CA LYS A 42 8.71 3.93 -16.21
C LYS A 42 7.19 3.83 -16.17
N ILE A 43 6.58 3.00 -17.02
CA ILE A 43 5.12 2.78 -17.05
C ILE A 43 4.63 2.22 -15.72
N ARG A 44 5.37 1.29 -15.12
CA ARG A 44 5.04 0.72 -13.82
C ARG A 44 5.10 1.76 -12.70
N LYS A 45 6.16 2.58 -12.62
CA LYS A 45 6.30 3.66 -11.63
C LYS A 45 5.16 4.67 -11.74
N ALA A 46 4.86 5.13 -12.95
CA ALA A 46 3.75 6.02 -13.22
C ALA A 46 2.39 5.40 -12.82
N GLY A 47 2.19 4.13 -13.14
CA GLY A 47 1.00 3.38 -12.74
C GLY A 47 0.84 3.28 -11.23
N ASN A 48 1.90 3.03 -10.48
CA ASN A 48 1.88 2.96 -9.03
C ASN A 48 1.54 4.31 -8.38
N GLU A 49 2.03 5.40 -8.94
CA GLU A 49 1.69 6.76 -8.48
C GLU A 49 0.19 7.05 -8.68
N LEU A 50 -0.35 6.74 -9.86
CA LEU A 50 -1.78 6.89 -10.14
C LEU A 50 -2.65 6.00 -9.24
N VAL A 51 -2.27 4.74 -9.04
CA VAL A 51 -2.98 3.83 -8.12
C VAL A 51 -3.01 4.40 -6.70
N SER A 52 -1.90 4.96 -6.23
CA SER A 52 -1.81 5.56 -4.90
C SER A 52 -2.76 6.75 -4.75
N LEU A 53 -2.81 7.62 -5.77
CA LEU A 53 -3.71 8.77 -5.83
C LEU A 53 -5.18 8.35 -5.83
N MET A 54 -5.55 7.46 -6.75
CA MET A 54 -6.92 6.96 -6.89
C MET A 54 -7.40 6.24 -5.64
N ARG A 55 -6.53 5.43 -5.03
CA ARG A 55 -6.82 4.71 -3.80
C ARG A 55 -7.07 5.64 -2.61
N LYS A 56 -6.28 6.70 -2.49
CA LYS A 56 -6.47 7.73 -1.46
C LYS A 56 -7.87 8.37 -1.57
N ASN A 57 -8.26 8.77 -2.78
CA ASN A 57 -9.56 9.39 -3.05
C ASN A 57 -10.72 8.41 -2.76
N TYR A 58 -10.58 7.16 -3.22
CA TYR A 58 -11.56 6.11 -2.96
C TYR A 58 -11.70 5.80 -1.47
N ASP A 59 -10.61 5.71 -0.72
CA ASP A 59 -10.66 5.48 0.72
C ASP A 59 -11.34 6.64 1.47
N GLN A 60 -11.15 7.87 1.04
CA GLN A 60 -11.85 9.05 1.57
C GLN A 60 -13.36 8.98 1.30
N LEU A 61 -13.75 8.69 0.08
CA LEU A 61 -15.15 8.50 -0.31
C LEU A 61 -15.82 7.38 0.51
N MET A 62 -15.16 6.23 0.64
CA MET A 62 -15.66 5.08 1.40
C MET A 62 -15.77 5.33 2.91
N ARG A 63 -15.04 6.30 3.46
CA ARG A 63 -15.18 6.72 4.88
C ARG A 63 -16.42 7.56 5.12
N THR A 64 -17.00 8.15 4.08
CA THR A 64 -18.17 9.03 4.18
C THR A 64 -19.42 8.23 4.56
N LYS A 65 -20.07 8.60 5.67
CA LYS A 65 -21.30 7.93 6.13
C LYS A 65 -22.43 8.01 5.10
N LYS A 66 -22.61 9.18 4.47
CA LYS A 66 -23.61 9.44 3.43
C LYS A 66 -23.44 8.47 2.24
N TYR A 67 -22.21 8.33 1.72
CA TYR A 67 -21.95 7.44 0.59
C TYR A 67 -22.25 5.99 0.91
N ARG A 68 -21.87 5.51 2.10
CA ARG A 68 -22.19 4.15 2.54
C ARG A 68 -23.68 3.90 2.74
N LYS A 69 -24.42 4.90 3.22
CA LYS A 69 -25.87 4.84 3.34
C LYS A 69 -26.53 4.76 1.97
N LEU A 70 -26.14 5.61 1.01
CA LEU A 70 -26.62 5.57 -0.37
C LEU A 70 -26.33 4.25 -1.06
N LEU A 71 -25.11 3.69 -0.90
CA LEU A 71 -24.76 2.37 -1.43
C LEU A 71 -25.66 1.25 -0.88
N LYS A 72 -26.01 1.32 0.40
CA LYS A 72 -26.91 0.36 1.02
C LYS A 72 -28.33 0.49 0.46
N LEU A 73 -28.84 1.72 0.34
CA LEU A 73 -30.17 2.00 -0.25
C LEU A 73 -30.22 1.54 -1.70
N TYR A 74 -29.23 1.90 -2.52
CA TYR A 74 -29.16 1.47 -3.92
C TYR A 74 -29.17 -0.06 -4.09
N GLY A 75 -28.49 -0.78 -3.18
CA GLY A 75 -28.45 -2.25 -3.23
C GLY A 75 -29.74 -2.94 -2.78
N ASN A 76 -30.63 -2.23 -2.08
CA ASN A 76 -31.88 -2.78 -1.50
C ASN A 76 -33.15 -2.25 -2.19
N THR A 77 -33.03 -1.35 -3.19
CA THR A 77 -34.15 -0.76 -3.92
C THR A 77 -34.38 -1.55 -5.22
N GLU A 78 -35.63 -1.92 -5.49
CA GLU A 78 -36.06 -2.59 -6.73
C GLU A 78 -36.74 -1.63 -7.71
N ASP A 79 -37.21 -0.48 -7.20
CA ASP A 79 -37.86 0.58 -7.97
C ASP A 79 -36.84 1.26 -8.90
N LYS A 80 -37.12 1.27 -10.21
CA LYS A 80 -36.21 1.77 -11.25
C LYS A 80 -35.96 3.28 -11.16
N ASP A 81 -36.96 4.07 -10.81
CA ASP A 81 -36.83 5.53 -10.74
C ASP A 81 -36.02 5.93 -9.50
N LYS A 82 -36.30 5.30 -8.37
CA LYS A 82 -35.48 5.47 -7.17
C LYS A 82 -34.05 4.99 -7.38
N LEU A 83 -33.83 3.88 -8.11
CA LEU A 83 -32.49 3.43 -8.46
C LEU A 83 -31.73 4.47 -9.29
N LYS A 84 -32.39 5.11 -10.27
CA LYS A 84 -31.80 6.15 -11.10
C LYS A 84 -31.42 7.39 -10.25
N ALA A 85 -32.32 7.82 -9.38
CA ALA A 85 -32.05 8.95 -8.46
C ALA A 85 -30.89 8.66 -7.51
N LEU A 86 -30.85 7.44 -6.94
CA LEU A 86 -29.74 7.02 -6.06
C LEU A 86 -28.42 6.87 -6.82
N ALA A 87 -28.45 6.39 -8.08
CA ALA A 87 -27.29 6.32 -8.94
C ALA A 87 -26.69 7.71 -9.21
N ASN A 88 -27.54 8.71 -9.50
CA ASN A 88 -27.10 10.09 -9.69
C ASN A 88 -26.42 10.63 -8.44
N GLN A 89 -27.03 10.48 -7.26
CA GLN A 89 -26.42 10.91 -5.99
C GLN A 89 -25.07 10.21 -5.70
N LEU A 90 -24.96 8.92 -6.02
CA LEU A 90 -23.70 8.19 -5.89
C LEU A 90 -22.63 8.72 -6.85
N ASN A 91 -23.03 9.04 -8.10
CA ASN A 91 -22.11 9.60 -9.10
C ASN A 91 -21.64 11.01 -8.70
N ASP A 92 -22.53 11.86 -8.17
CA ASP A 92 -22.16 13.20 -7.71
C ASP A 92 -21.15 13.12 -6.55
N MET A 93 -21.35 12.19 -5.61
CA MET A 93 -20.38 11.96 -4.57
C MET A 93 -19.06 11.38 -5.09
N GLN A 94 -19.08 10.53 -6.12
CA GLN A 94 -17.84 10.04 -6.75
C GLN A 94 -17.09 11.19 -7.43
N LYS A 95 -17.79 12.10 -8.11
CA LYS A 95 -17.21 13.32 -8.70
C LYS A 95 -16.58 14.22 -7.63
N SER A 96 -17.30 14.51 -6.55
CA SER A 96 -16.82 15.39 -5.48
C SER A 96 -15.58 14.87 -4.74
N TYR A 97 -15.31 13.55 -4.80
CA TYR A 97 -14.12 12.91 -4.23
C TYR A 97 -13.08 12.53 -5.30
N ASN A 98 -13.24 12.97 -6.53
CA ASN A 98 -12.33 12.67 -7.63
C ASN A 98 -12.15 11.15 -7.85
N VAL A 99 -13.25 10.39 -7.77
CA VAL A 99 -13.29 8.94 -8.02
C VAL A 99 -14.07 8.68 -9.29
N THR A 100 -13.59 9.22 -10.40
CA THR A 100 -14.17 9.09 -11.74
C THR A 100 -13.13 8.64 -12.74
N TRP A 101 -13.59 8.10 -13.86
CA TRP A 101 -12.71 7.78 -14.99
C TRP A 101 -12.00 9.01 -15.52
N ASP A 102 -12.72 10.11 -15.65
CA ASP A 102 -12.17 11.35 -16.17
C ASP A 102 -11.02 11.87 -15.29
N PHE A 103 -11.21 11.88 -13.98
CA PHE A 103 -10.13 12.25 -13.06
C PHE A 103 -8.93 11.27 -13.13
N CYS A 104 -9.20 9.97 -13.24
CA CYS A 104 -8.15 8.95 -13.39
C CYS A 104 -7.33 9.22 -14.66
N ARG A 105 -8.00 9.46 -15.79
CA ARG A 105 -7.39 9.75 -17.09
C ARG A 105 -6.59 11.05 -17.07
N THR A 106 -7.19 12.13 -16.60
CA THR A 106 -6.55 13.46 -16.58
C THR A 106 -5.36 13.51 -15.62
N SER A 107 -5.45 12.82 -14.48
CA SER A 107 -4.34 12.71 -13.53
C SER A 107 -3.14 11.93 -14.09
N MET A 108 -3.36 11.02 -15.04
CA MET A 108 -2.27 10.28 -15.66
C MET A 108 -1.42 11.14 -16.61
N ILE A 109 -1.95 12.24 -17.15
CA ILE A 109 -1.22 13.10 -18.09
C ILE A 109 0.03 13.72 -17.46
N PRO A 110 -0.05 14.45 -16.33
CA PRO A 110 1.13 15.00 -15.67
C PRO A 110 2.07 13.89 -15.12
N ILE A 111 1.50 12.79 -14.64
CA ILE A 111 2.30 11.63 -14.20
C ILE A 111 3.08 11.04 -15.38
N GLY A 112 2.45 10.84 -16.53
CA GLY A 112 3.11 10.33 -17.74
C GLY A 112 4.25 11.25 -18.18
N LYS A 113 4.04 12.58 -18.21
CA LYS A 113 5.09 13.56 -18.50
C LYS A 113 6.27 13.47 -17.53
N LYS A 114 5.99 13.37 -16.22
CA LYS A 114 7.01 13.23 -15.16
C LYS A 114 7.95 12.04 -15.41
N TYR A 115 7.41 10.92 -15.89
CA TYR A 115 8.19 9.70 -16.18
C TYR A 115 8.64 9.60 -17.63
N SER A 116 8.41 10.62 -18.46
CA SER A 116 8.73 10.62 -19.92
C SER A 116 8.14 9.40 -20.63
N ILE A 117 6.83 9.17 -20.43
CA ILE A 117 6.06 8.09 -21.04
C ILE A 117 5.17 8.69 -22.12
N ASP A 118 5.12 8.03 -23.27
CA ASP A 118 4.21 8.39 -24.35
C ASP A 118 2.74 8.38 -23.88
N ALA A 119 1.93 9.30 -24.43
CA ALA A 119 0.55 9.48 -24.05
C ALA A 119 -0.31 8.22 -24.24
N VAL A 120 -0.04 7.42 -25.25
CA VAL A 120 -0.77 6.17 -25.53
C VAL A 120 -0.54 5.16 -24.39
N PHE A 121 0.74 4.93 -24.01
CA PHE A 121 1.07 4.03 -22.90
C PHE A 121 0.53 4.56 -21.55
N ALA A 122 0.60 5.85 -21.33
CA ALA A 122 0.07 6.47 -20.12
C ALA A 122 -1.45 6.27 -20.02
N LEU A 123 -2.20 6.57 -21.09
CA LEU A 123 -3.67 6.40 -21.10
C LEU A 123 -4.10 4.93 -21.00
N THR A 124 -3.42 4.03 -21.70
CA THR A 124 -3.67 2.58 -21.60
C THR A 124 -3.47 2.11 -20.14
N LYS A 125 -2.42 2.58 -19.49
CA LYS A 125 -2.16 2.24 -18.08
C LYS A 125 -3.22 2.82 -17.14
N ALA A 126 -3.71 4.03 -17.38
CA ALA A 126 -4.81 4.61 -16.62
C ALA A 126 -6.10 3.78 -16.75
N GLU A 127 -6.40 3.31 -17.97
CA GLU A 127 -7.56 2.45 -18.23
C GLU A 127 -7.47 1.11 -17.50
N ASP A 128 -6.30 0.46 -17.51
CA ASP A 128 -6.05 -0.79 -16.76
C ASP A 128 -6.27 -0.60 -15.26
N ILE A 129 -5.78 0.50 -14.70
CA ILE A 129 -5.93 0.83 -13.28
C ILE A 129 -7.41 1.06 -12.95
N TRP A 130 -8.11 1.86 -13.75
CA TRP A 130 -9.53 2.13 -13.53
C TRP A 130 -10.37 0.85 -13.62
N ARG A 131 -10.16 0.06 -14.67
CA ARG A 131 -10.85 -1.24 -14.85
C ARG A 131 -10.54 -2.21 -13.70
N GLY A 132 -9.31 -2.21 -13.18
CA GLY A 132 -8.91 -3.05 -12.06
C GLY A 132 -9.63 -2.69 -10.76
N MET A 133 -9.72 -1.40 -10.43
CA MET A 133 -10.42 -0.89 -9.25
C MET A 133 -11.93 -1.19 -9.31
N GLU A 134 -12.52 -1.04 -10.47
CA GLU A 134 -13.94 -1.28 -10.68
C GLU A 134 -14.28 -2.76 -10.65
N LYS A 135 -13.45 -3.63 -11.23
CA LYS A 135 -13.63 -5.08 -11.26
C LYS A 135 -13.68 -5.69 -9.85
N GLU A 136 -12.79 -5.33 -8.94
CA GLU A 136 -12.81 -5.87 -7.57
C GLU A 136 -14.14 -5.55 -6.88
N ARG A 137 -14.61 -4.30 -7.00
CA ARG A 137 -15.88 -3.86 -6.43
C ARG A 137 -17.08 -4.58 -7.04
N LEU A 138 -17.08 -4.75 -8.37
CA LEU A 138 -18.15 -5.44 -9.10
C LEU A 138 -18.22 -6.91 -8.73
N TYR A 139 -17.07 -7.61 -8.60
CA TYR A 139 -17.07 -9.01 -8.16
C TYR A 139 -17.63 -9.16 -6.76
N TYR A 140 -17.26 -8.34 -5.79
CA TYR A 140 -17.83 -8.39 -4.45
C TYR A 140 -19.35 -8.18 -4.44
N ARG A 141 -19.84 -7.19 -5.18
CA ARG A 141 -21.28 -6.92 -5.28
C ARG A 141 -22.03 -8.05 -5.96
N ALA A 142 -21.50 -8.59 -7.04
CA ALA A 142 -22.12 -9.69 -7.76
C ALA A 142 -22.13 -10.98 -6.91
N MET A 143 -21.06 -11.28 -6.21
CA MET A 143 -20.98 -12.38 -5.26
C MET A 143 -21.98 -12.23 -4.11
N ASP A 144 -22.13 -11.04 -3.56
CA ASP A 144 -23.08 -10.76 -2.47
C ASP A 144 -24.53 -10.94 -2.93
N ARG A 145 -24.88 -10.41 -4.13
CA ARG A 145 -26.21 -10.62 -4.73
C ARG A 145 -26.50 -12.10 -4.96
N SER A 146 -25.57 -12.83 -5.59
CA SER A 146 -25.72 -14.25 -5.85
C SER A 146 -25.86 -15.07 -4.57
N ARG A 147 -25.09 -14.74 -3.52
CA ARG A 147 -25.17 -15.41 -2.22
C ARG A 147 -26.51 -15.14 -1.52
N ARG A 148 -27.03 -13.93 -1.58
CA ARG A 148 -28.34 -13.56 -1.01
C ARG A 148 -29.47 -14.28 -1.74
N ALA A 149 -29.47 -14.26 -3.05
CA ALA A 149 -30.50 -14.95 -3.86
C ALA A 149 -30.54 -16.46 -3.59
N THR A 150 -29.39 -17.11 -3.37
CA THR A 150 -29.29 -18.54 -3.10
C THR A 150 -29.61 -18.92 -1.65
N ASN A 151 -29.52 -17.96 -0.70
CA ASN A 151 -29.68 -18.23 0.75
C ASN A 151 -30.55 -17.18 1.43
N PRO A 152 -31.77 -16.91 1.01
CA PRO A 152 -32.60 -15.86 1.61
C PRO A 152 -32.88 -16.13 3.10
N GLN A 153 -32.98 -17.40 3.50
CA GLN A 153 -33.20 -17.82 4.90
C GLN A 153 -32.10 -17.34 5.88
N ASN A 154 -30.91 -17.05 5.38
CA ASN A 154 -29.74 -16.63 6.20
C ASN A 154 -29.71 -15.13 6.45
N TYR A 155 -30.64 -14.36 5.92
CA TYR A 155 -30.68 -12.90 6.03
C TYR A 155 -31.90 -12.40 6.78
N ASN A 156 -31.73 -11.30 7.50
CA ASN A 156 -32.81 -10.53 8.10
C ASN A 156 -33.48 -9.65 7.02
N PRO A 157 -34.71 -9.12 7.29
CA PRO A 157 -35.40 -8.23 6.36
C PRO A 157 -34.59 -6.97 6.02
N ASP A 158 -33.74 -6.50 6.93
CA ASP A 158 -32.80 -5.36 6.71
C ASP A 158 -31.59 -5.72 5.85
N GLY A 159 -31.50 -6.95 5.35
CA GLY A 159 -30.39 -7.48 4.54
C GLY A 159 -29.12 -7.78 5.31
N THR A 160 -29.14 -7.77 6.66
CA THR A 160 -28.03 -8.24 7.49
C THR A 160 -28.06 -9.74 7.64
N ILE A 161 -26.90 -10.36 7.88
CA ILE A 161 -26.81 -11.80 8.10
C ILE A 161 -27.33 -12.11 9.52
N LYS A 162 -28.25 -13.08 9.63
CA LYS A 162 -28.76 -13.59 10.93
C LYS A 162 -27.60 -14.05 11.82
N LYS A 163 -27.73 -14.00 13.14
CA LYS A 163 -26.74 -14.55 14.08
C LYS A 163 -26.82 -16.08 14.14
N GLY A 164 -25.76 -16.76 14.61
CA GLY A 164 -25.68 -18.21 14.80
C GLY A 164 -25.06 -18.97 13.62
N LYS A 165 -24.97 -20.32 13.74
CA LYS A 165 -24.45 -21.20 12.68
C LYS A 165 -25.38 -21.19 11.47
N LYS A 166 -24.80 -21.26 10.26
CA LYS A 166 -25.54 -21.25 8.99
C LYS A 166 -24.94 -22.18 7.97
N THR A 167 -25.79 -22.79 7.21
CA THR A 167 -25.42 -23.54 6.02
C THR A 167 -25.52 -22.61 4.80
N TRP A 168 -24.49 -22.60 3.97
CA TRP A 168 -24.40 -21.75 2.78
C TRP A 168 -24.41 -22.62 1.53
N LYS A 169 -25.38 -22.39 0.65
CA LYS A 169 -25.38 -22.93 -0.70
C LYS A 169 -24.79 -21.89 -1.66
N TYR A 170 -23.95 -22.33 -2.58
CA TYR A 170 -23.31 -21.47 -3.55
C TYR A 170 -23.68 -21.87 -4.97
N SER A 171 -24.28 -20.96 -5.72
CA SER A 171 -24.61 -21.17 -7.13
C SER A 171 -23.32 -21.28 -7.97
N ASN A 172 -23.44 -21.88 -9.17
CA ASN A 172 -22.32 -21.92 -10.12
C ASN A 172 -21.85 -20.52 -10.53
N HIS A 173 -22.77 -19.57 -10.63
CA HIS A 173 -22.44 -18.17 -10.87
C HIS A 173 -21.57 -17.58 -9.75
N TYR A 174 -21.92 -17.81 -8.48
CA TYR A 174 -21.11 -17.39 -7.34
C TYR A 174 -19.70 -18.01 -7.40
N LYS A 175 -19.59 -19.30 -7.70
CA LYS A 175 -18.29 -20.00 -7.80
C LYS A 175 -17.41 -19.41 -8.90
N LYS A 176 -17.97 -19.11 -10.09
CA LYS A 176 -17.26 -18.44 -11.19
C LYS A 176 -16.78 -17.04 -10.80
N LEU A 177 -17.61 -16.24 -10.14
CA LEU A 177 -17.22 -14.90 -9.66
C LEU A 177 -16.13 -14.98 -8.58
N LYS A 178 -16.23 -15.95 -7.67
CA LYS A 178 -15.21 -16.18 -6.64
C LYS A 178 -13.86 -16.55 -7.25
N ALA A 179 -13.84 -17.38 -8.30
CA ALA A 179 -12.62 -17.73 -9.02
C ALA A 179 -11.99 -16.48 -9.69
N LYS A 180 -12.79 -15.66 -10.40
CA LYS A 180 -12.32 -14.41 -11.01
C LYS A 180 -11.79 -13.41 -9.97
N HIS A 181 -12.45 -13.30 -8.82
CA HIS A 181 -11.98 -12.46 -7.72
C HIS A 181 -10.68 -12.99 -7.11
N ALA A 182 -10.55 -14.32 -6.93
CA ALA A 182 -9.32 -14.94 -6.43
C ALA A 182 -8.14 -14.68 -7.36
N GLU A 183 -8.34 -14.76 -8.67
CA GLU A 183 -7.31 -14.44 -9.66
C GLU A 183 -6.88 -12.97 -9.61
N LEU A 184 -7.83 -12.04 -9.48
CA LEU A 184 -7.50 -10.63 -9.28
C LEU A 184 -6.67 -10.40 -8.00
N CYS A 185 -7.02 -11.10 -6.91
CA CYS A 185 -6.25 -11.05 -5.66
C CYS A 185 -4.84 -11.63 -5.83
N ARG A 186 -4.68 -12.69 -6.62
CA ARG A 186 -3.38 -13.29 -6.95
C ARG A 186 -2.50 -12.31 -7.71
N ILE A 187 -3.03 -11.69 -8.77
CA ILE A 187 -2.32 -10.67 -9.54
C ILE A 187 -1.86 -9.52 -8.64
N ASN A 188 -2.75 -9.02 -7.78
CA ASN A 188 -2.42 -7.95 -6.84
C ASN A 188 -1.33 -8.37 -5.82
N ALA A 189 -1.30 -9.64 -5.42
CA ALA A 189 -0.25 -10.16 -4.54
C ALA A 189 1.10 -10.25 -5.25
N VAL A 190 1.13 -10.71 -6.50
CA VAL A 190 2.35 -10.74 -7.33
C VAL A 190 2.90 -9.34 -7.54
N ASN A 191 2.06 -8.39 -7.97
CA ASN A 191 2.48 -7.00 -8.19
C ASN A 191 3.05 -6.36 -6.91
N ARG A 192 2.44 -6.66 -5.75
CA ARG A 192 2.97 -6.20 -4.46
C ARG A 192 4.33 -6.81 -4.17
N GLN A 193 4.53 -8.11 -4.42
CA GLN A 193 5.82 -8.76 -4.19
C GLN A 193 6.90 -8.21 -5.11
N LEU A 194 6.57 -7.92 -6.37
CA LEU A 194 7.50 -7.27 -7.30
C LEU A 194 7.94 -5.90 -6.78
N ALA A 195 6.99 -5.06 -6.32
CA ALA A 195 7.31 -3.76 -5.74
C ALA A 195 8.20 -3.89 -4.49
N ILE A 196 7.92 -4.87 -3.61
CA ILE A 196 8.76 -5.15 -2.44
C ILE A 196 10.17 -5.58 -2.86
N ASN A 197 10.31 -6.41 -3.89
CA ASN A 197 11.62 -6.83 -4.39
C ASN A 197 12.43 -5.66 -4.95
N GLU A 198 11.76 -4.71 -5.62
CA GLU A 198 12.41 -3.49 -6.13
C GLU A 198 12.89 -2.59 -5.01
N ASP A 199 12.03 -2.35 -4.00
CA ASP A 199 12.43 -1.58 -2.83
C ASP A 199 13.62 -2.25 -2.11
N ALA A 200 13.64 -3.59 -2.00
CA ALA A 200 14.75 -4.33 -1.42
C ALA A 200 16.04 -4.23 -2.27
N ASN A 201 15.92 -4.26 -3.60
CA ASN A 201 17.06 -4.04 -4.51
C ASN A 201 17.59 -2.62 -4.39
N TYR A 202 16.71 -1.64 -4.32
CA TYR A 202 17.08 -0.24 -4.12
C TYR A 202 17.82 -0.04 -2.79
N LEU A 203 17.29 -0.56 -1.68
CA LEU A 203 17.96 -0.49 -0.38
C LEU A 203 19.35 -1.13 -0.42
N ARG A 204 19.47 -2.28 -1.08
CA ARG A 204 20.76 -2.96 -1.23
C ARG A 204 21.77 -2.16 -2.07
N SER A 205 21.31 -1.39 -3.05
CA SER A 205 22.17 -0.50 -3.84
C SER A 205 22.70 0.72 -3.07
N LEU A 206 22.06 1.08 -1.95
CA LEU A 206 22.47 2.20 -1.09
C LEU A 206 23.59 1.85 -0.10
N GLY A 207 23.79 0.55 0.18
CA GLY A 207 24.83 0.12 1.13
C GLY A 207 24.79 -1.38 1.42
N ASP A 208 25.80 -1.83 2.14
CA ASP A 208 26.03 -3.25 2.45
C ASP A 208 25.44 -3.68 3.79
N THR A 209 25.06 -2.73 4.63
CA THR A 209 24.51 -3.01 5.96
C THR A 209 23.16 -2.35 6.13
N PHE A 210 22.15 -3.11 6.50
CA PHE A 210 20.81 -2.64 6.80
C PHE A 210 20.49 -2.88 8.27
N VAL A 211 20.27 -1.80 9.03
CA VAL A 211 19.93 -1.85 10.45
C VAL A 211 18.45 -1.50 10.63
N THR A 212 17.70 -2.29 11.37
CA THR A 212 16.27 -2.09 11.57
C THR A 212 15.81 -2.50 12.96
N GLU A 213 14.70 -1.91 13.41
CA GLU A 213 14.01 -2.34 14.63
C GLU A 213 13.18 -3.60 14.40
N SER A 214 13.12 -4.48 15.41
CA SER A 214 12.20 -5.60 15.43
C SER A 214 10.76 -5.12 15.50
N LYS A 215 9.95 -5.42 14.47
CA LYS A 215 8.54 -5.00 14.39
C LYS A 215 7.60 -6.19 14.22
N ASN A 216 6.81 -6.47 15.25
CA ASN A 216 5.80 -7.52 15.18
C ASN A 216 4.49 -6.97 14.58
N ALA A 217 4.34 -7.08 13.25
CA ALA A 217 3.15 -6.65 12.53
C ALA A 217 1.85 -7.36 12.99
N SER A 218 1.95 -8.59 13.50
CA SER A 218 0.81 -9.33 14.03
C SER A 218 0.23 -8.66 15.28
N LYS A 219 1.08 -8.11 16.14
CA LYS A 219 0.62 -7.32 17.31
C LYS A 219 -0.13 -6.06 16.88
N LEU A 220 0.32 -5.39 15.82
CA LEU A 220 -0.33 -4.20 15.27
C LEU A 220 -1.70 -4.50 14.61
N MET A 221 -1.89 -5.72 14.10
CA MET A 221 -3.15 -6.15 13.49
C MET A 221 -4.21 -6.56 14.52
N LYS A 222 -3.82 -6.88 15.76
CA LYS A 222 -4.75 -7.33 16.79
C LYS A 222 -5.76 -6.25 17.13
N ARG A 223 -7.04 -6.66 17.21
CA ARG A 223 -8.12 -5.82 17.74
C ARG A 223 -8.01 -5.72 19.26
N ALA A 224 -8.28 -4.53 19.79
CA ALA A 224 -8.47 -4.39 21.23
C ALA A 224 -9.56 -5.35 21.71
N LYS A 225 -9.26 -6.21 22.68
CA LYS A 225 -10.22 -7.17 23.23
C LYS A 225 -11.29 -6.47 24.04
N LYS A 226 -10.90 -5.51 24.91
CA LYS A 226 -11.82 -4.77 25.79
C LYS A 226 -12.57 -3.70 24.98
N THR A 227 -13.85 -3.59 25.27
CA THR A 227 -14.69 -2.49 24.79
C THR A 227 -14.60 -1.38 25.84
N THR A 228 -14.23 -0.17 25.42
CA THR A 228 -14.15 1.00 26.30
C THR A 228 -15.23 2.00 25.93
N VAL A 229 -15.68 2.78 26.90
CA VAL A 229 -16.67 3.83 26.75
C VAL A 229 -15.94 5.18 26.83
N ASN A 230 -16.35 6.15 26.04
CA ASN A 230 -15.82 7.51 26.09
C ASN A 230 -16.54 8.35 27.18
N SER A 231 -16.04 9.57 27.44
CA SER A 231 -16.63 10.49 28.39
C SER A 231 -18.12 10.85 28.16
N LYS A 232 -18.63 10.55 26.96
CA LYS A 232 -20.04 10.77 26.54
C LYS A 232 -20.89 9.49 26.65
N GLY A 233 -20.45 8.45 27.34
CA GLY A 233 -21.15 7.17 27.49
C GLY A 233 -21.24 6.32 26.20
N LYS A 234 -20.60 6.71 25.10
CA LYS A 234 -20.62 5.95 23.84
C LYS A 234 -19.45 5.00 23.72
N PHE A 235 -19.67 3.83 23.14
CA PHE A 235 -18.61 2.85 22.90
C PHE A 235 -17.54 3.40 21.94
N ASN A 236 -16.30 3.32 22.35
CA ASN A 236 -15.16 3.65 21.51
C ASN A 236 -15.05 2.67 20.33
N LYS A 237 -14.72 3.19 19.15
CA LYS A 237 -14.43 2.34 17.98
C LYS A 237 -13.17 1.53 18.22
N LYS A 238 -13.27 0.21 18.15
CA LYS A 238 -12.09 -0.66 18.14
C LYS A 238 -11.24 -0.38 16.87
N LYS A 239 -9.95 -0.13 17.06
CA LYS A 239 -9.00 0.07 15.95
C LYS A 239 -9.01 -1.12 15.01
N ARG A 240 -9.05 -0.88 13.69
CA ARG A 240 -9.15 -1.90 12.63
C ARG A 240 -8.07 -1.72 11.57
N PHE A 241 -6.81 -1.78 11.97
CA PHE A 241 -5.69 -1.59 11.03
C PHE A 241 -5.31 -2.87 10.26
N GLY A 242 -5.86 -4.04 10.63
CA GLY A 242 -5.45 -5.32 10.07
C GLY A 242 -5.48 -5.38 8.54
N LYS A 243 -6.53 -4.86 7.89
CA LYS A 243 -6.60 -4.83 6.42
C LYS A 243 -5.52 -3.93 5.81
N SER A 244 -5.28 -2.76 6.40
CA SER A 244 -4.26 -1.82 5.93
C SER A 244 -2.85 -2.39 6.08
N ILE A 245 -2.55 -3.01 7.22
CA ILE A 245 -1.25 -3.65 7.48
C ILE A 245 -1.06 -4.85 6.56
N LYS A 246 -2.08 -5.71 6.41
CA LYS A 246 -2.02 -6.86 5.49
C LYS A 246 -1.75 -6.41 4.05
N ASN A 247 -2.39 -5.33 3.60
CA ASN A 247 -2.21 -4.82 2.23
C ASN A 247 -0.81 -4.23 2.00
N ARG A 248 -0.20 -3.64 3.03
CA ARG A 248 1.17 -3.09 2.94
C ARG A 248 2.26 -4.12 3.17
N CYS A 249 1.90 -5.25 3.78
CA CYS A 249 2.78 -6.40 4.01
C CYS A 249 4.15 -6.06 4.65
N PRO A 250 4.21 -5.33 5.78
CA PRO A 250 5.48 -4.87 6.34
C PRO A 250 6.41 -6.02 6.74
N SER A 251 5.88 -7.14 7.26
CA SER A 251 6.70 -8.32 7.55
C SER A 251 7.27 -8.96 6.28
N GLY A 252 6.50 -9.02 5.19
CA GLY A 252 6.98 -9.51 3.90
C GLY A 252 8.09 -8.62 3.34
N PHE A 253 7.98 -7.31 3.51
CA PHE A 253 9.04 -6.37 3.16
C PHE A 253 10.32 -6.64 3.95
N GLN A 254 10.27 -6.72 5.29
CA GLN A 254 11.43 -7.02 6.13
C GLN A 254 12.10 -8.35 5.74
N THR A 255 11.30 -9.43 5.61
CA THR A 255 11.83 -10.75 5.20
C THR A 255 12.48 -10.70 3.81
N THR A 256 11.95 -9.92 2.87
CA THR A 256 12.53 -9.81 1.53
C THR A 256 13.83 -9.02 1.56
N VAL A 257 13.90 -7.92 2.32
CA VAL A 257 15.14 -7.15 2.52
C VAL A 257 16.20 -8.01 3.18
N GLU A 258 15.87 -8.71 4.27
CA GLU A 258 16.78 -9.64 4.96
C GLU A 258 17.36 -10.68 4.01
N LYS A 259 16.51 -11.38 3.25
CA LYS A 259 16.94 -12.36 2.26
C LYS A 259 17.84 -11.74 1.20
N LYS A 260 17.51 -10.55 0.71
CA LYS A 260 18.30 -9.86 -0.31
C LYS A 260 19.70 -9.55 0.19
N PHE A 261 19.83 -8.95 1.37
CA PHE A 261 21.13 -8.64 1.96
C PHE A 261 21.95 -9.91 2.18
N LYS A 262 21.38 -10.93 2.81
CA LYS A 262 22.09 -12.22 3.05
C LYS A 262 22.58 -12.89 1.77
N VAL A 263 21.75 -12.95 0.72
CA VAL A 263 22.11 -13.62 -0.54
C VAL A 263 23.19 -12.85 -1.31
N THR A 264 23.22 -11.52 -1.18
CA THR A 264 24.20 -10.69 -1.88
C THR A 264 25.42 -10.30 -1.04
N GLY A 265 25.69 -11.01 0.06
CA GLY A 265 26.87 -10.80 0.91
C GLY A 265 26.80 -9.55 1.78
N GLY A 266 25.63 -8.93 1.94
CA GLY A 266 25.42 -7.81 2.85
C GLY A 266 24.98 -8.27 4.25
N ALA A 267 24.97 -7.34 5.21
CA ALA A 267 24.54 -7.57 6.58
C ALA A 267 23.11 -7.06 6.81
N TYR A 268 22.28 -7.84 7.48
CA TYR A 268 20.98 -7.43 7.99
C TYR A 268 21.00 -7.53 9.52
N ILE A 269 20.87 -6.41 10.19
CA ILE A 269 20.99 -6.30 11.65
C ILE A 269 19.64 -5.86 12.21
N GLU A 270 19.07 -6.69 13.06
CA GLU A 270 17.86 -6.37 13.83
C GLU A 270 18.27 -5.96 15.24
N VAL A 271 18.00 -4.71 15.59
CA VAL A 271 18.40 -4.20 16.91
C VAL A 271 17.54 -4.80 18.02
N SER A 272 18.14 -4.94 19.20
CA SER A 272 17.46 -5.44 20.39
C SER A 272 16.17 -4.63 20.69
N ASN A 273 15.16 -5.31 21.24
CA ASN A 273 13.93 -4.66 21.69
C ASN A 273 14.18 -3.62 22.81
N ASN A 274 15.33 -3.70 23.49
CA ASN A 274 15.74 -2.76 24.54
C ASN A 274 16.37 -1.48 23.96
N TYR A 275 16.78 -1.51 22.70
CA TYR A 275 17.32 -0.36 22.00
C TYR A 275 16.20 0.63 21.67
N ARG A 276 16.18 1.75 22.37
CA ARG A 276 15.13 2.76 22.31
C ARG A 276 15.56 3.99 21.51
N ALA A 277 15.96 3.79 20.24
CA ALA A 277 16.45 4.85 19.36
C ALA A 277 15.57 6.11 19.38
N SER A 278 14.23 5.96 19.36
CA SER A 278 13.32 7.10 19.34
C SER A 278 13.29 7.93 20.65
N GLN A 279 13.94 7.47 21.71
CA GLN A 279 13.95 8.12 23.02
C GLN A 279 15.31 8.70 23.41
N TYR A 280 16.40 8.23 22.80
CA TYR A 280 17.73 8.70 23.12
C TYR A 280 17.99 10.12 22.58
N ASP A 281 18.71 10.91 23.36
CA ASP A 281 19.20 12.24 23.00
C ASP A 281 20.72 12.25 23.13
N HIS A 282 21.43 12.25 21.99
CA HIS A 282 22.88 12.18 21.96
C HIS A 282 23.56 13.45 22.49
N THR A 283 22.84 14.58 22.53
CA THR A 283 23.39 15.85 23.04
C THR A 283 23.42 15.91 24.58
N ALA A 284 22.58 15.10 25.23
CA ALA A 284 22.48 14.99 26.68
C ALA A 284 22.91 13.62 27.21
N ASP A 285 23.25 12.68 26.34
CA ASP A 285 23.55 11.28 26.69
C ASP A 285 22.46 10.63 27.57
N ASP A 286 21.19 10.90 27.25
CA ASP A 286 20.06 10.48 28.10
C ASP A 286 18.85 9.98 27.28
N TYR A 287 17.99 9.19 27.93
CA TYR A 287 16.77 8.67 27.34
C TYR A 287 15.55 9.47 27.80
N ILE A 288 15.01 10.28 26.89
CA ILE A 288 13.86 11.14 27.15
C ILE A 288 12.60 10.53 26.52
N LYS A 289 11.63 10.20 27.37
CA LYS A 289 10.33 9.67 26.91
C LYS A 289 9.52 10.76 26.21
N LYS A 290 9.25 10.56 24.90
CA LYS A 290 8.51 11.50 24.06
C LYS A 290 7.09 10.98 23.80
N LYS A 291 6.13 11.89 23.59
CA LYS A 291 4.76 11.50 23.24
C LYS A 291 4.73 10.98 21.79
N LEU A 292 3.90 9.98 21.52
CA LEU A 292 3.74 9.43 20.17
C LEU A 292 3.16 10.45 19.16
N SER A 293 2.49 11.49 19.67
CA SER A 293 1.98 12.61 18.85
C SER A 293 3.07 13.56 18.36
N ASP A 294 4.19 13.61 19.09
CA ASP A 294 5.25 14.58 18.81
C ASP A 294 6.06 14.05 17.60
N ARG A 295 5.95 14.77 16.51
CA ARG A 295 6.62 14.41 15.24
C ARG A 295 7.91 15.19 15.03
N LEU A 296 7.98 16.37 15.62
CA LEU A 296 9.16 17.21 15.72
C LEU A 296 9.43 17.40 17.20
N TYR A 297 10.68 17.35 17.62
CA TYR A 297 11.07 17.65 18.99
C TYR A 297 12.43 18.35 19.04
N ARG A 298 12.69 19.00 20.17
CA ARG A 298 13.97 19.64 20.41
C ARG A 298 14.86 18.72 21.23
N LEU A 299 16.11 18.59 20.81
CA LEU A 299 17.17 18.02 21.61
C LEU A 299 17.53 18.97 22.75
N ARG A 300 18.31 18.51 23.70
CA ARG A 300 18.73 19.34 24.84
C ARG A 300 19.52 20.57 24.46
N ASP A 301 20.30 20.51 23.39
CA ASP A 301 21.03 21.65 22.81
C ASP A 301 20.12 22.66 22.06
N GLY A 302 18.82 22.40 22.02
CA GLY A 302 17.83 23.21 21.30
C GLY A 302 17.60 22.86 19.84
N THR A 303 18.36 21.92 19.25
CA THR A 303 18.23 21.50 17.85
C THR A 303 16.88 20.84 17.60
N LEU A 304 16.14 21.32 16.59
CA LEU A 304 14.85 20.77 16.20
C LEU A 304 15.03 19.67 15.17
N VAL A 305 14.60 18.45 15.49
CA VAL A 305 14.72 17.27 14.63
C VAL A 305 13.37 16.64 14.32
N GLN A 306 13.25 16.00 13.15
CA GLN A 306 12.12 15.16 12.81
C GLN A 306 12.34 13.76 13.42
N ARG A 307 11.38 13.32 14.23
CA ARG A 307 11.49 12.13 15.08
C ARG A 307 11.91 10.86 14.34
N ASP A 308 11.29 10.57 13.23
CA ASP A 308 11.49 9.30 12.55
C ASP A 308 12.84 9.27 11.81
N TRP A 309 13.31 10.42 11.32
CA TRP A 309 14.65 10.56 10.73
C TRP A 309 15.75 10.54 11.78
N TYR A 310 15.53 11.22 12.89
CA TYR A 310 16.48 11.16 13.99
C TYR A 310 16.61 9.74 14.56
N SER A 311 15.49 8.99 14.67
CA SER A 311 15.54 7.56 15.01
C SER A 311 16.35 6.74 14.00
N SER A 312 16.22 7.05 12.71
CA SER A 312 17.01 6.40 11.65
C SER A 312 18.50 6.73 11.74
N PHE A 313 18.82 7.97 12.09
CA PHE A 313 20.20 8.38 12.38
C PHE A 313 20.77 7.59 13.56
N LEU A 314 20.02 7.44 14.65
CA LEU A 314 20.47 6.66 15.81
C LEU A 314 20.61 5.16 15.50
N LEU A 315 19.78 4.61 14.59
CA LEU A 315 19.99 3.25 14.06
C LEU A 315 21.26 3.13 13.21
N TYR A 316 21.64 4.18 12.47
CA TYR A 316 22.90 4.25 11.76
C TYR A 316 24.11 4.28 12.72
N CYS A 317 23.95 4.86 13.90
CA CYS A 317 24.96 4.90 14.96
C CYS A 317 24.92 3.66 15.88
N TYR A 318 24.14 2.63 15.56
CA TYR A 318 24.11 1.39 16.33
C TYR A 318 25.38 0.57 16.11
N ASP A 319 26.08 0.24 17.19
CA ASP A 319 27.17 -0.73 17.18
C ASP A 319 26.64 -2.14 17.49
N TYR A 320 26.74 -3.02 16.52
CA TYR A 320 26.28 -4.39 16.63
C TYR A 320 27.14 -5.26 17.56
N ARG A 321 28.38 -4.83 17.88
CA ARG A 321 29.31 -5.56 18.76
C ARG A 321 28.95 -5.34 20.22
N THR A 322 28.74 -4.07 20.58
CA THR A 322 28.32 -3.68 21.93
C THR A 322 26.83 -3.80 22.14
N GLN A 323 26.06 -3.92 21.06
CA GLN A 323 24.57 -3.91 21.02
C GLN A 323 23.97 -2.62 21.60
N ASP A 324 24.71 -1.53 21.52
CA ASP A 324 24.33 -0.22 22.04
C ASP A 324 24.67 0.89 21.02
N ILE A 325 24.46 2.13 21.42
CA ILE A 325 24.72 3.29 20.59
C ILE A 325 26.21 3.65 20.62
N ASP A 326 26.76 3.90 19.45
CA ASP A 326 28.09 4.51 19.28
C ASP A 326 27.99 6.03 19.45
N LYS A 327 28.36 6.52 20.63
CA LYS A 327 28.24 7.93 21.02
C LYS A 327 29.19 8.82 20.21
N ASP A 328 30.40 8.37 19.97
CA ASP A 328 31.40 9.13 19.21
C ASP A 328 30.96 9.31 17.77
N LYS A 329 30.42 8.26 17.18
CA LYS A 329 29.82 8.33 15.85
C LYS A 329 28.59 9.25 15.80
N CYS A 330 27.76 9.28 16.85
CA CYS A 330 26.67 10.23 16.94
C CYS A 330 27.16 11.67 16.90
N ILE A 331 28.17 12.00 17.70
CA ILE A 331 28.73 13.35 17.76
C ILE A 331 29.38 13.74 16.42
N THR A 332 30.16 12.83 15.84
CA THR A 332 30.91 13.11 14.60
C THR A 332 29.99 13.27 13.38
N ASP A 333 28.97 12.40 13.25
CA ASP A 333 28.16 12.31 12.04
C ASP A 333 26.85 13.11 12.08
N PHE A 334 26.42 13.59 13.25
CA PHE A 334 25.14 14.27 13.40
C PHE A 334 25.01 15.50 12.51
N GLY A 335 26.01 16.37 12.50
CA GLY A 335 25.98 17.61 11.71
C GLY A 335 25.68 17.35 10.24
N ARG A 336 26.41 16.40 9.64
CA ARG A 336 26.22 16.00 8.24
C ARG A 336 24.82 15.42 7.97
N CYS A 337 24.30 14.59 8.88
CA CYS A 337 22.97 14.00 8.76
C CYS A 337 21.87 15.05 8.92
N TYR A 338 22.05 15.99 9.85
CA TYR A 338 21.12 17.08 10.10
C TYR A 338 21.04 18.07 8.92
N ASP A 339 22.17 18.37 8.27
CA ASP A 339 22.16 19.20 7.07
C ASP A 339 21.38 18.54 5.90
N LYS A 340 21.52 17.24 5.74
CA LYS A 340 20.70 16.47 4.77
C LYS A 340 19.21 16.50 5.13
N GLU A 341 18.87 16.41 6.42
CA GLU A 341 17.49 16.53 6.89
C GLU A 341 16.92 17.92 6.55
N LYS A 342 17.65 18.98 6.86
CA LYS A 342 17.25 20.37 6.53
C LYS A 342 17.04 20.55 5.03
N ALA A 343 17.97 20.09 4.22
CA ALA A 343 17.89 20.17 2.75
C ALA A 343 16.66 19.42 2.22
N LEU A 344 16.39 18.23 2.74
CA LEU A 344 15.23 17.44 2.35
C LEU A 344 13.91 18.10 2.80
N ILE A 345 13.83 18.67 4.00
CA ILE A 345 12.67 19.43 4.46
C ILE A 345 12.42 20.64 3.56
N ALA A 346 13.46 21.38 3.21
CA ALA A 346 13.37 22.51 2.31
C ALA A 346 12.86 22.09 0.93
N TRP A 347 13.39 21.01 0.38
CA TRP A 347 12.95 20.45 -0.90
C TRP A 347 11.48 19.99 -0.85
N ILE A 348 11.05 19.30 0.22
CA ILE A 348 9.65 18.87 0.43
C ILE A 348 8.71 20.08 0.43
N LYS A 349 9.10 21.16 1.13
CA LYS A 349 8.30 22.40 1.18
C LYS A 349 8.24 23.08 -0.19
N ALA A 350 9.37 23.24 -0.86
CA ALA A 350 9.47 23.88 -2.18
C ALA A 350 8.65 23.14 -3.25
N ASN A 351 8.56 21.81 -3.15
CA ASN A 351 7.79 20.98 -4.09
C ASN A 351 6.34 20.68 -3.61
N HIS A 352 5.88 21.35 -2.56
CA HIS A 352 4.53 21.17 -2.00
C HIS A 352 4.16 19.70 -1.70
N ILE A 353 5.15 18.89 -1.28
CA ILE A 353 4.97 17.46 -1.01
C ILE A 353 4.41 17.27 0.40
N LYS A 354 3.16 16.84 0.51
CA LYS A 354 2.52 16.55 1.79
C LYS A 354 2.83 15.14 2.27
N ILE A 355 3.70 15.01 3.26
CA ILE A 355 3.99 13.74 3.94
C ILE A 355 3.11 13.63 5.18
N LEU A 356 2.21 12.65 5.18
CA LEU A 356 1.28 12.42 6.30
C LEU A 356 2.03 11.99 7.56
N ASN A 357 1.67 12.61 8.68
CA ASN A 357 2.25 12.34 10.00
C ASN A 357 3.75 12.66 10.15
N SER A 358 4.36 13.43 9.23
CA SER A 358 5.76 13.86 9.36
C SER A 358 5.96 15.00 10.36
N GLY A 359 4.91 15.77 10.66
CA GLY A 359 5.02 17.03 11.39
C GLY A 359 5.48 18.21 10.52
N ILE A 360 5.90 17.97 9.27
CA ILE A 360 6.33 19.00 8.34
C ILE A 360 5.07 19.68 7.77
N LYS A 361 4.93 20.97 8.05
CA LYS A 361 3.88 21.80 7.46
C LYS A 361 4.35 22.27 6.09
N VAL A 362 3.55 21.98 5.09
CA VAL A 362 3.69 22.48 3.71
C VAL A 362 2.58 23.48 3.51
N ALA A 363 2.92 24.69 3.13
CA ALA A 363 1.96 25.77 2.86
C ALA A 363 1.01 25.41 1.70
#